data_939879d5aa646f23f76576ac0a04c28f
#
_entry.id   939879d5aa646f23f76576ac0a04c28f
#
_cell.length_a   1.000
_cell.length_b   1.000
_cell.length_c   1.000
_cell.angle_alpha   90.00
_cell.angle_beta   90.00
_cell.angle_gamma   90.00
#
_symmetry.space_group_name_H-M   'P 1'
#
loop_
_entity.id
_entity.type
_entity.pdbx_description
1 polymer ?
#
loop_
_entity_poly.entity_id
_entity_poly.type
_entity_poly.pdbx_seq_one_letter_code
_entity_poly.pdbx_strand_id
1 'polypeptide(L)'
;MLFKNKRQSPESKGIPRQTADNSSNNKTAAADHPAAASASAPVYVMGIDSGSTSTNAVILNQNRELIASAVIRTGAKSGESAQRILKEILEKAGLQHSDLIKIVSTGYGRVSIPFADENVTEISCHGKGAHYLNPQIRTILDIGGQDSKAIHLNEKGDVTDFVMNDKCAAGTGRFLEMMARTLEVGIEDLGVLSLKSTENIEISSMCSVFAESEVISLIAQNKETSDIAHGIHMAIAAKAISLMRRVGLEPGYMMTGGVAKNPGVVKVLEEQLKAPLYISGEPEIVGALGAALYGLERVL
;
A
#
# COMPACT_ATOMS: atom_id res chain seq x y z
N MET A 1 6.07 -48.13 -12.33
CA MET A 1 7.22 -48.22 -13.24
C MET A 1 8.26 -47.23 -12.84
N LEU A 2 9.37 -47.75 -12.36
CA LEU A 2 10.59 -47.08 -11.96
C LEU A 2 11.30 -46.44 -13.16
N PHE A 3 11.95 -45.29 -12.96
CA PHE A 3 13.33 -45.11 -13.44
C PHE A 3 14.07 -44.09 -12.56
N LYS A 4 15.00 -44.62 -11.79
CA LYS A 4 16.16 -43.93 -11.20
C LYS A 4 17.19 -43.69 -12.30
N ASN A 5 17.89 -42.56 -12.28
CA ASN A 5 19.28 -42.56 -12.71
C ASN A 5 20.12 -41.61 -11.88
N LYS A 6 21.20 -42.22 -11.38
CA LYS A 6 22.33 -41.69 -10.60
C LYS A 6 23.47 -41.24 -11.55
N ARG A 7 24.41 -40.51 -10.94
CA ARG A 7 25.87 -40.40 -11.25
C ARG A 7 26.25 -39.06 -11.89
N GLN A 8 27.39 -38.44 -11.62
CA GLN A 8 28.58 -38.73 -10.81
C GLN A 8 29.42 -37.43 -10.75
N SER A 9 30.08 -37.24 -9.61
CA SER A 9 31.21 -36.28 -9.48
C SER A 9 32.47 -36.85 -10.17
N PRO A 10 33.43 -36.01 -10.52
CA PRO A 10 34.79 -36.47 -10.39
C PRO A 10 35.72 -35.56 -9.56
N GLU A 11 36.72 -36.26 -9.06
CA GLU A 11 37.72 -35.95 -8.06
C GLU A 11 38.84 -35.04 -8.47
N SER A 12 39.41 -34.45 -7.44
CA SER A 12 40.77 -34.00 -7.14
C SER A 12 41.95 -34.37 -8.04
N LYS A 13 42.88 -33.42 -8.24
CA LYS A 13 44.37 -33.55 -8.35
C LYS A 13 44.92 -32.17 -7.95
N GLY A 14 45.75 -31.93 -6.95
CA GLY A 14 46.95 -32.57 -6.50
C GLY A 14 48.12 -31.62 -6.78
N ILE A 15 48.56 -30.92 -5.81
CA ILE A 15 49.80 -30.23 -5.40
C ILE A 15 51.03 -30.43 -6.29
N PRO A 16 51.98 -29.43 -6.44
CA PRO A 16 53.11 -29.43 -5.51
C PRO A 16 53.56 -28.07 -4.94
N ARG A 17 54.07 -28.20 -3.68
CA ARG A 17 54.90 -27.22 -2.98
C ARG A 17 56.24 -27.03 -3.65
N GLN A 18 56.74 -25.78 -3.67
CA GLN A 18 58.18 -25.53 -3.59
C GLN A 18 58.48 -24.46 -2.55
N THR A 19 59.45 -24.80 -1.74
CA THR A 19 60.01 -24.11 -0.60
C THR A 19 61.26 -23.32 -0.98
N ALA A 20 61.59 -22.37 -0.07
CA ALA A 20 62.88 -21.73 0.21
C ALA A 20 63.17 -20.48 -0.66
N ASP A 21 63.70 -19.47 -0.19
CA ASP A 21 64.29 -18.93 1.02
C ASP A 21 64.90 -17.55 0.69
N ASN A 22 65.01 -16.76 1.69
CA ASN A 22 66.05 -15.73 1.98
C ASN A 22 65.94 -14.28 1.44
N SER A 23 65.67 -13.49 2.48
CA SER A 23 66.41 -12.31 2.99
C SER A 23 66.70 -11.14 2.03
N SER A 24 66.26 -10.08 2.48
CA SER A 24 66.96 -8.86 2.92
C SER A 24 66.37 -7.54 2.42
N ASN A 25 66.09 -6.76 3.43
CA ASN A 25 66.30 -5.31 3.53
C ASN A 25 65.58 -4.31 2.63
N ASN A 26 64.66 -3.61 3.30
CA ASN A 26 64.89 -2.20 3.60
C ASN A 26 63.97 -1.17 2.88
N LYS A 27 63.44 -0.36 3.68
CA LYS A 27 62.94 1.02 3.51
C LYS A 27 61.42 1.17 3.38
N THR A 28 60.89 1.53 4.53
CA THR A 28 59.81 2.50 4.75
C THR A 28 59.46 3.36 3.54
N ALA A 29 58.32 3.07 2.95
CA ALA A 29 57.49 4.05 2.28
C ALA A 29 56.15 4.01 2.99
N ALA A 30 55.81 5.08 3.71
CA ALA A 30 54.50 5.31 4.24
C ALA A 30 53.55 5.37 3.01
N ALA A 31 52.82 4.30 2.79
CA ALA A 31 51.69 4.34 1.90
C ALA A 31 50.58 5.09 2.64
N ASP A 32 50.28 6.29 2.19
CA ASP A 32 49.04 7.00 2.45
C ASP A 32 47.89 6.03 2.17
N HIS A 33 47.32 5.52 3.20
CA HIS A 33 46.00 4.93 3.12
C HIS A 33 45.05 6.10 2.84
N PRO A 34 44.29 6.08 1.72
CA PRO A 34 43.22 7.01 1.57
C PRO A 34 42.27 6.77 2.76
N ALA A 35 42.07 7.83 3.53
CA ALA A 35 41.12 7.85 4.62
C ALA A 35 39.82 7.24 4.09
N ALA A 36 39.39 6.14 4.71
CA ALA A 36 38.08 5.58 4.46
C ALA A 36 37.09 6.73 4.67
N ALA A 37 36.41 7.09 3.61
CA ALA A 37 35.32 8.06 3.68
C ALA A 37 34.42 7.60 4.82
N SER A 38 34.27 8.43 5.85
CA SER A 38 33.38 8.16 6.97
C SER A 38 31.99 7.97 6.40
N ALA A 39 31.55 6.73 6.28
CA ALA A 39 30.18 6.45 5.91
C ALA A 39 29.32 7.16 6.99
N SER A 40 28.59 8.19 6.57
CA SER A 40 27.63 8.85 7.45
C SER A 40 26.70 7.78 8.02
N ALA A 41 26.39 7.89 9.32
CA ALA A 41 25.45 6.95 9.94
C ALA A 41 24.16 6.84 9.09
N PRO A 42 23.61 5.65 8.95
CA PRO A 42 22.40 5.49 8.14
C PRO A 42 21.26 6.31 8.73
N VAL A 43 20.53 7.02 7.88
CA VAL A 43 19.36 7.83 8.23
C VAL A 43 18.12 7.00 7.98
N TYR A 44 17.26 6.85 9.00
CA TYR A 44 15.97 6.20 8.87
C TYR A 44 14.85 7.15 9.27
N VAL A 45 13.78 7.15 8.47
CA VAL A 45 12.55 7.89 8.76
C VAL A 45 11.35 6.98 8.69
N MET A 46 10.35 7.24 9.51
CA MET A 46 9.11 6.48 9.55
C MET A 46 7.94 7.36 9.14
N GLY A 47 7.09 6.87 8.24
CA GLY A 47 5.75 7.38 8.00
C GLY A 47 4.73 6.46 8.63
N ILE A 48 3.73 7.03 9.32
CA ILE A 48 2.62 6.30 9.91
C ILE A 48 1.30 6.90 9.45
N ASP A 49 0.46 6.07 8.81
CA ASP A 49 -0.89 6.43 8.39
C ASP A 49 -1.89 5.77 9.32
N SER A 50 -2.50 6.57 10.19
CA SER A 50 -3.50 6.12 11.15
C SER A 50 -4.90 6.32 10.57
N GLY A 51 -5.35 5.36 9.77
CA GLY A 51 -6.70 5.34 9.22
C GLY A 51 -7.76 4.86 10.21
N SER A 52 -9.03 4.96 9.83
CA SER A 52 -10.17 4.54 10.65
C SER A 52 -10.28 3.01 10.80
N THR A 53 -9.77 2.24 9.85
CA THR A 53 -9.89 0.77 9.80
C THR A 53 -8.53 0.08 9.91
N SER A 54 -7.51 0.60 9.23
CA SER A 54 -6.13 0.13 9.30
C SER A 54 -5.18 1.24 9.71
N THR A 55 -4.11 0.85 10.39
CA THR A 55 -2.94 1.69 10.66
C THR A 55 -1.78 1.09 9.90
N ASN A 56 -1.13 1.89 9.08
CA ASN A 56 -0.08 1.47 8.16
C ASN A 56 1.21 2.22 8.49
N ALA A 57 2.36 1.57 8.33
CA ALA A 57 3.65 2.20 8.59
C ALA A 57 4.69 1.79 7.56
N VAL A 58 5.61 2.70 7.29
CA VAL A 58 6.73 2.54 6.36
C VAL A 58 7.99 3.11 6.99
N ILE A 59 9.11 2.41 6.88
CA ILE A 59 10.44 2.94 7.18
C ILE A 59 11.23 3.04 5.87
N LEU A 60 11.78 4.22 5.62
CA LEU A 60 12.70 4.50 4.50
C LEU A 60 14.09 4.83 5.03
N ASN A 61 15.12 4.48 4.25
CA ASN A 61 16.48 4.99 4.47
C ASN A 61 16.72 6.30 3.68
N GLN A 62 17.90 6.89 3.81
CA GLN A 62 18.32 8.11 3.11
C GLN A 62 18.28 8.03 1.58
N ASN A 63 18.33 6.82 1.03
CA ASN A 63 18.23 6.59 -0.42
C ASN A 63 16.79 6.43 -0.89
N ARG A 64 15.81 6.63 -0.01
CA ARG A 64 14.37 6.39 -0.23
C ARG A 64 14.03 4.90 -0.46
N GLU A 65 14.90 3.99 -0.05
CA GLU A 65 14.64 2.56 -0.14
C GLU A 65 13.71 2.11 1.00
N LEU A 66 12.74 1.26 0.67
CA LEU A 66 11.81 0.67 1.64
C LEU A 66 12.55 -0.38 2.49
N ILE A 67 12.74 -0.10 3.77
CA ILE A 67 13.37 -1.00 4.73
C ILE A 67 12.33 -1.96 5.33
N ALA A 68 11.17 -1.43 5.72
CA ALA A 68 10.06 -2.23 6.23
C ALA A 68 8.73 -1.55 5.97
N SER A 69 7.67 -2.35 5.87
CA SER A 69 6.28 -1.94 5.91
C SER A 69 5.47 -2.80 6.87
N ALA A 70 4.43 -2.25 7.45
CA ALA A 70 3.48 -2.96 8.30
C ALA A 70 2.07 -2.41 8.12
N VAL A 71 1.08 -3.30 8.24
CA VAL A 71 -0.35 -2.98 8.15
C VAL A 71 -1.07 -3.72 9.27
N ILE A 72 -1.75 -3.01 10.16
CA ILE A 72 -2.54 -3.61 11.25
C ILE A 72 -3.95 -3.02 11.31
N ARG A 73 -4.88 -3.70 11.94
CA ARG A 73 -6.20 -3.12 12.23
C ARG A 73 -6.08 -2.03 13.29
N THR A 74 -6.71 -0.87 13.05
CA THR A 74 -6.71 0.27 13.98
C THR A 74 -7.44 -0.06 15.28
N GLY A 75 -8.59 -0.72 15.21
CA GLY A 75 -9.42 -0.95 16.41
C GLY A 75 -10.06 0.36 16.91
N ALA A 76 -10.45 0.38 18.19
CA ALA A 76 -11.21 1.50 18.76
C ALA A 76 -10.32 2.71 19.17
N LYS A 77 -9.02 2.49 19.36
CA LYS A 77 -8.09 3.52 19.86
C LYS A 77 -6.87 3.63 18.97
N SER A 78 -6.80 4.71 18.21
CA SER A 78 -5.71 4.97 17.25
C SER A 78 -4.33 5.06 17.90
N GLY A 79 -4.22 5.64 19.11
CA GLY A 79 -2.94 5.72 19.83
C GLY A 79 -2.39 4.35 20.25
N GLU A 80 -3.25 3.38 20.63
CA GLU A 80 -2.82 2.02 20.97
C GLU A 80 -2.38 1.25 19.71
N SER A 81 -3.07 1.42 18.58
CA SER A 81 -2.66 0.82 17.32
C SER A 81 -1.35 1.41 16.80
N ALA A 82 -1.14 2.72 16.98
CA ALA A 82 0.12 3.36 16.66
C ALA A 82 1.31 2.78 17.44
N GLN A 83 1.14 2.53 18.75
CA GLN A 83 2.18 1.87 19.55
C GLN A 83 2.47 0.43 19.10
N ARG A 84 1.41 -0.33 18.76
CA ARG A 84 1.56 -1.70 18.26
C ARG A 84 2.31 -1.75 16.94
N ILE A 85 1.95 -0.89 15.98
CA ILE A 85 2.59 -0.89 14.66
C ILE A 85 4.04 -0.39 14.75
N LEU A 86 4.33 0.58 15.63
CA LEU A 86 5.70 1.03 15.88
C LEU A 86 6.58 -0.14 16.34
N LYS A 87 6.10 -0.91 17.31
CA LYS A 87 6.83 -2.10 17.78
C LYS A 87 7.05 -3.11 16.67
N GLU A 88 5.98 -3.47 15.95
CA GLU A 88 6.02 -4.46 14.88
C GLU A 88 6.97 -4.07 13.74
N ILE A 89 6.92 -2.81 13.29
CA ILE A 89 7.76 -2.36 12.17
C ILE A 89 9.23 -2.24 12.56
N LEU A 90 9.54 -1.84 13.81
CA LEU A 90 10.91 -1.81 14.32
C LEU A 90 11.50 -3.22 14.44
N GLU A 91 10.74 -4.19 14.97
CA GLU A 91 11.15 -5.59 15.02
C GLU A 91 11.42 -6.13 13.61
N LYS A 92 10.54 -5.84 12.65
CA LYS A 92 10.66 -6.26 11.24
C LYS A 92 11.88 -5.62 10.55
N ALA A 93 12.20 -4.38 10.87
CA ALA A 93 13.34 -3.64 10.33
C ALA A 93 14.66 -3.99 11.03
N GLY A 94 14.64 -4.62 12.22
CA GLY A 94 15.82 -4.83 13.06
C GLY A 94 16.38 -3.53 13.64
N LEU A 95 15.53 -2.53 13.84
CA LEU A 95 15.90 -1.19 14.32
C LEU A 95 15.35 -0.93 15.73
N GLN A 96 15.96 0.06 16.39
CA GLN A 96 15.45 0.64 17.64
C GLN A 96 14.73 1.96 17.34
N HIS A 97 13.89 2.41 18.27
CA HIS A 97 13.22 3.71 18.13
C HIS A 97 14.21 4.89 18.00
N SER A 98 15.36 4.80 18.69
CA SER A 98 16.44 5.79 18.61
C SER A 98 17.13 5.88 17.24
N ASP A 99 16.97 4.88 16.38
CA ASP A 99 17.54 4.87 15.02
C ASP A 99 16.70 5.68 14.04
N LEU A 100 15.44 5.98 14.40
CA LEU A 100 14.54 6.82 13.61
C LEU A 100 14.83 8.29 13.89
N ILE A 101 15.27 9.04 12.89
CA ILE A 101 15.57 10.48 13.01
C ILE A 101 14.29 11.31 12.98
N LYS A 102 13.28 10.84 12.25
CA LYS A 102 12.02 11.54 12.06
C LYS A 102 10.85 10.56 11.92
N ILE A 103 9.74 10.88 12.58
CA ILE A 103 8.48 10.16 12.43
C ILE A 103 7.40 11.14 11.99
N VAL A 104 6.79 10.90 10.83
CA VAL A 104 5.70 11.71 10.28
C VAL A 104 4.41 10.93 10.29
N SER A 105 3.36 11.51 10.89
CA SER A 105 2.04 10.91 10.93
C SER A 105 1.09 11.51 9.91
N THR A 106 0.19 10.68 9.40
CA THR A 106 -0.90 11.05 8.48
C THR A 106 -2.17 10.25 8.79
N GLY A 107 -3.22 10.43 8.00
CA GLY A 107 -4.49 9.78 8.18
C GLY A 107 -5.43 10.52 9.13
N TYR A 108 -6.62 9.96 9.33
CA TYR A 108 -7.66 10.52 10.21
C TYR A 108 -7.18 10.66 11.65
N GLY A 109 -6.46 9.64 12.17
CA GLY A 109 -5.95 9.59 13.53
C GLY A 109 -4.60 10.28 13.75
N ARG A 110 -4.02 10.95 12.77
CA ARG A 110 -2.64 11.50 12.81
C ARG A 110 -2.33 12.35 14.05
N VAL A 111 -3.29 13.14 14.52
CA VAL A 111 -3.09 14.02 15.68
C VAL A 111 -3.05 13.27 17.02
N SER A 112 -3.43 12.00 17.03
CA SER A 112 -3.44 11.14 18.21
C SER A 112 -2.21 10.25 18.35
N ILE A 113 -1.15 10.49 17.56
CA ILE A 113 0.09 9.73 17.58
C ILE A 113 1.11 10.47 18.46
N PRO A 114 1.37 10.03 19.71
CA PRO A 114 2.11 10.84 20.68
C PRO A 114 3.63 10.89 20.41
N PHE A 115 4.14 9.99 19.58
CA PHE A 115 5.56 9.90 19.24
C PHE A 115 5.89 10.43 17.83
N ALA A 116 4.90 10.97 17.12
CA ALA A 116 5.15 11.60 15.82
C ALA A 116 5.72 13.01 16.01
N ASP A 117 6.78 13.32 15.26
CA ASP A 117 7.43 14.64 15.28
C ASP A 117 6.64 15.67 14.47
N GLU A 118 5.90 15.22 13.45
CA GLU A 118 5.17 16.08 12.52
C GLU A 118 3.89 15.38 12.01
N ASN A 119 2.88 16.18 11.69
CA ASN A 119 1.64 15.71 11.09
C ASN A 119 1.49 16.31 9.69
N VAL A 120 1.24 15.46 8.70
CA VAL A 120 0.94 15.88 7.31
C VAL A 120 -0.44 15.37 6.92
N THR A 121 -1.16 16.11 6.08
CA THR A 121 -2.50 15.68 5.65
C THR A 121 -2.43 14.41 4.81
N GLU A 122 -3.43 13.53 4.93
CA GLU A 122 -3.47 12.28 4.18
C GLU A 122 -3.54 12.52 2.67
N ILE A 123 -4.22 13.58 2.24
CA ILE A 123 -4.30 13.96 0.82
C ILE A 123 -2.92 14.25 0.24
N SER A 124 -2.12 15.05 0.95
CA SER A 124 -0.74 15.36 0.54
C SER A 124 0.14 14.12 0.53
N CYS A 125 0.00 13.24 1.55
CA CYS A 125 0.79 12.02 1.65
C CYS A 125 0.43 11.02 0.54
N HIS A 126 -0.85 10.81 0.24
CA HIS A 126 -1.26 9.96 -0.89
C HIS A 126 -0.73 10.50 -2.22
N GLY A 127 -0.83 11.81 -2.46
CA GLY A 127 -0.26 12.46 -3.65
C GLY A 127 1.24 12.21 -3.79
N LYS A 128 2.00 12.46 -2.70
CA LYS A 128 3.45 12.27 -2.65
C LYS A 128 3.86 10.82 -2.87
N GLY A 129 3.21 9.89 -2.18
CA GLY A 129 3.49 8.46 -2.29
C GLY A 129 3.16 7.91 -3.68
N ALA A 130 2.02 8.31 -4.25
CA ALA A 130 1.60 7.89 -5.59
C ALA A 130 2.55 8.38 -6.67
N HIS A 131 2.92 9.67 -6.64
CA HIS A 131 3.86 10.25 -7.60
C HIS A 131 5.27 9.63 -7.49
N TYR A 132 5.72 9.31 -6.28
CA TYR A 132 6.99 8.60 -6.08
C TYR A 132 6.98 7.20 -6.71
N LEU A 133 5.88 6.45 -6.55
CA LEU A 133 5.73 5.12 -7.13
C LEU A 133 5.61 5.13 -8.65
N ASN A 134 4.90 6.13 -9.19
CA ASN A 134 4.76 6.32 -10.62
C ASN A 134 4.53 7.80 -10.97
N PRO A 135 5.53 8.49 -11.51
CA PRO A 135 5.44 9.92 -11.86
C PRO A 135 4.39 10.26 -12.93
N GLN A 136 3.84 9.25 -13.61
CA GLN A 136 2.79 9.46 -14.62
C GLN A 136 1.37 9.50 -14.01
N ILE A 137 1.22 9.28 -12.71
CA ILE A 137 -0.08 9.34 -12.06
C ILE A 137 -0.59 10.78 -12.03
N ARG A 138 -1.87 10.93 -12.41
CA ARG A 138 -2.59 12.21 -12.41
C ARG A 138 -3.85 12.15 -11.54
N THR A 139 -4.51 11.00 -11.48
CA THR A 139 -5.73 10.83 -10.68
C THR A 139 -5.59 9.63 -9.77
N ILE A 140 -5.71 9.85 -8.46
CA ILE A 140 -5.67 8.81 -7.45
C ILE A 140 -7.10 8.59 -6.96
N LEU A 141 -7.51 7.32 -6.88
CA LEU A 141 -8.70 6.88 -6.19
C LEU A 141 -8.27 6.09 -4.95
N ASP A 142 -8.45 6.68 -3.78
CA ASP A 142 -8.24 5.98 -2.51
C ASP A 142 -9.59 5.49 -1.97
N ILE A 143 -9.72 4.18 -1.76
CA ILE A 143 -10.90 3.60 -1.13
C ILE A 143 -10.48 2.87 0.14
N GLY A 144 -10.70 3.55 1.24
CA GLY A 144 -10.47 3.06 2.59
C GLY A 144 -11.63 2.24 3.14
N GLY A 145 -11.56 1.92 4.43
CA GLY A 145 -12.63 1.18 5.12
C GLY A 145 -13.90 2.00 5.33
N GLN A 146 -13.80 3.31 5.62
CA GLN A 146 -14.96 4.15 5.98
C GLN A 146 -15.11 5.38 5.08
N ASP A 147 -14.14 5.69 4.25
CA ASP A 147 -14.14 6.83 3.36
C ASP A 147 -13.59 6.45 1.98
N SER A 148 -13.80 7.33 1.02
CA SER A 148 -13.17 7.26 -0.29
C SER A 148 -12.79 8.66 -0.75
N LYS A 149 -11.66 8.76 -1.48
CA LYS A 149 -11.10 10.03 -1.93
C LYS A 149 -10.72 9.93 -3.40
N ALA A 150 -10.93 11.01 -4.13
CA ALA A 150 -10.31 11.23 -5.42
C ALA A 150 -9.37 12.43 -5.29
N ILE A 151 -8.14 12.29 -5.77
CA ILE A 151 -7.08 13.30 -5.68
C ILE A 151 -6.52 13.52 -7.08
N HIS A 152 -6.40 14.77 -7.48
CA HIS A 152 -5.79 15.15 -8.76
C HIS A 152 -4.40 15.74 -8.55
N LEU A 153 -3.44 15.31 -9.38
CA LEU A 153 -2.06 15.75 -9.34
C LEU A 153 -1.68 16.46 -10.64
N ASN A 154 -0.83 17.47 -10.52
CA ASN A 154 -0.13 18.03 -11.66
C ASN A 154 1.06 17.15 -12.09
N GLU A 155 1.77 17.53 -13.15
CA GLU A 155 2.95 16.82 -13.66
C GLU A 155 4.11 16.73 -12.65
N LYS A 156 4.16 17.61 -11.67
CA LYS A 156 5.17 17.63 -10.61
C LYS A 156 4.80 16.76 -9.40
N GLY A 157 3.58 16.18 -9.40
CA GLY A 157 3.06 15.42 -8.27
C GLY A 157 2.43 16.26 -7.17
N ASP A 158 2.23 17.57 -7.40
CA ASP A 158 1.52 18.41 -6.44
C ASP A 158 0.01 18.17 -6.54
N VAL A 159 -0.64 18.11 -5.40
CA VAL A 159 -2.11 18.02 -5.32
C VAL A 159 -2.71 19.35 -5.80
N THR A 160 -3.54 19.29 -6.83
CA THR A 160 -4.25 20.45 -7.38
C THR A 160 -5.71 20.51 -6.99
N ASP A 161 -6.33 19.35 -6.79
CA ASP A 161 -7.72 19.25 -6.33
C ASP A 161 -7.95 17.91 -5.62
N PHE A 162 -8.95 17.85 -4.75
CA PHE A 162 -9.39 16.61 -4.14
C PHE A 162 -10.85 16.67 -3.73
N VAL A 163 -11.47 15.52 -3.63
CA VAL A 163 -12.81 15.35 -3.08
C VAL A 163 -12.87 14.09 -2.24
N MET A 164 -13.65 14.14 -1.17
CA MET A 164 -13.79 13.05 -0.22
C MET A 164 -15.27 12.69 -0.02
N ASN A 165 -15.52 11.41 0.16
CA ASN A 165 -16.74 10.86 0.71
C ASN A 165 -16.43 10.23 2.08
N ASP A 166 -16.71 10.95 3.16
CA ASP A 166 -16.47 10.54 4.55
C ASP A 166 -17.77 10.39 5.36
N LYS A 167 -18.93 10.55 4.71
CA LYS A 167 -20.25 10.52 5.36
C LYS A 167 -21.10 9.31 4.95
N CYS A 168 -20.80 8.67 3.84
CA CYS A 168 -21.63 7.61 3.30
C CYS A 168 -20.83 6.33 3.11
N ALA A 169 -21.25 5.25 3.74
CA ALA A 169 -20.60 3.94 3.63
C ALA A 169 -20.63 3.36 2.20
N ALA A 170 -21.66 3.71 1.39
CA ALA A 170 -21.72 3.30 0.01
C ALA A 170 -20.51 3.85 -0.78
N GLY A 171 -19.76 2.96 -1.40
CA GLY A 171 -18.51 3.29 -2.08
C GLY A 171 -17.26 3.19 -1.19
N THR A 172 -17.33 2.48 -0.07
CA THR A 172 -16.20 2.24 0.84
C THR A 172 -16.04 0.75 1.17
N GLY A 173 -14.95 0.38 1.84
CA GLY A 173 -14.73 -1.00 2.30
C GLY A 173 -15.84 -1.52 3.22
N ARG A 174 -16.45 -0.66 4.03
CA ARG A 174 -17.61 -1.02 4.89
C ARG A 174 -18.81 -1.52 4.10
N PHE A 175 -19.05 -0.95 2.94
CA PHE A 175 -20.11 -1.44 2.06
C PHE A 175 -19.82 -2.87 1.60
N LEU A 176 -18.59 -3.15 1.16
CA LEU A 176 -18.20 -4.51 0.78
C LEU A 176 -18.27 -5.49 1.95
N GLU A 177 -17.81 -5.10 3.15
CA GLU A 177 -17.92 -5.93 4.36
C GLU A 177 -19.37 -6.30 4.69
N MET A 178 -20.27 -5.34 4.56
CA MET A 178 -21.69 -5.55 4.80
C MET A 178 -22.28 -6.51 3.75
N MET A 179 -22.01 -6.27 2.47
CA MET A 179 -22.51 -7.11 1.38
C MET A 179 -21.94 -8.53 1.43
N ALA A 180 -20.67 -8.71 1.78
CA ALA A 180 -20.08 -10.02 1.95
C ALA A 180 -20.78 -10.82 3.06
N ARG A 181 -21.14 -10.17 4.19
CA ARG A 181 -21.93 -10.79 5.27
C ARG A 181 -23.33 -11.20 4.80
N THR A 182 -24.01 -10.30 4.06
CA THR A 182 -25.36 -10.56 3.53
C THR A 182 -25.37 -11.72 2.54
N LEU A 183 -24.27 -11.89 1.78
CA LEU A 183 -24.09 -13.01 0.86
C LEU A 183 -23.50 -14.26 1.53
N GLU A 184 -23.16 -14.21 2.82
CA GLU A 184 -22.52 -15.29 3.60
C GLU A 184 -21.18 -15.76 2.97
N VAL A 185 -20.39 -14.84 2.40
CA VAL A 185 -19.09 -15.11 1.80
C VAL A 185 -17.97 -14.35 2.51
N GLY A 186 -16.72 -14.81 2.37
CA GLY A 186 -15.55 -14.07 2.81
C GLY A 186 -15.38 -12.77 2.02
N ILE A 187 -14.96 -11.70 2.69
CA ILE A 187 -14.68 -10.40 2.02
C ILE A 187 -13.59 -10.57 0.94
N GLU A 188 -12.63 -11.44 1.18
CA GLU A 188 -11.53 -11.79 0.27
C GLU A 188 -12.02 -12.55 -0.97
N ASP A 189 -13.10 -13.34 -0.82
CA ASP A 189 -13.67 -14.14 -1.91
C ASP A 189 -14.58 -13.33 -2.83
N LEU A 190 -15.16 -12.24 -2.34
CA LEU A 190 -16.16 -11.44 -3.03
C LEU A 190 -15.66 -10.96 -4.40
N GLY A 191 -14.36 -10.54 -4.47
CA GLY A 191 -13.74 -10.09 -5.70
C GLY A 191 -13.64 -11.18 -6.75
N VAL A 192 -13.16 -12.35 -6.34
CA VAL A 192 -12.98 -13.51 -7.23
C VAL A 192 -14.33 -14.08 -7.70
N LEU A 193 -15.33 -14.06 -6.81
CA LEU A 193 -16.69 -14.48 -7.16
C LEU A 193 -17.28 -13.61 -8.27
N SER A 194 -17.18 -12.29 -8.16
CA SER A 194 -17.74 -11.37 -9.14
C SER A 194 -17.14 -11.51 -10.54
N LEU A 195 -15.89 -11.98 -10.64
CA LEU A 195 -15.25 -12.25 -11.94
C LEU A 195 -15.85 -13.44 -12.68
N LYS A 196 -16.69 -14.25 -12.02
CA LYS A 196 -17.41 -15.40 -12.61
C LYS A 196 -18.83 -15.03 -13.04
N SER A 197 -19.23 -13.77 -12.90
CA SER A 197 -20.56 -13.29 -13.27
C SER A 197 -20.87 -13.53 -14.74
N THR A 198 -22.09 -13.91 -15.00
CA THR A 198 -22.63 -14.15 -16.35
C THR A 198 -23.83 -13.26 -16.66
N GLU A 199 -24.45 -12.65 -15.63
CA GLU A 199 -25.59 -11.76 -15.76
C GLU A 199 -25.25 -10.39 -15.17
N ASN A 200 -25.64 -9.32 -15.85
CA ASN A 200 -25.47 -7.97 -15.34
C ASN A 200 -26.67 -7.59 -14.45
N ILE A 201 -26.47 -7.60 -13.13
CA ILE A 201 -27.47 -7.20 -12.14
C ILE A 201 -27.20 -5.77 -11.71
N GLU A 202 -28.20 -4.92 -11.77
CA GLU A 202 -28.12 -3.55 -11.30
C GLU A 202 -28.52 -3.45 -9.81
N ILE A 203 -27.69 -2.83 -8.98
CA ILE A 203 -27.91 -2.60 -7.54
C ILE A 203 -27.81 -1.11 -7.28
N SER A 204 -28.79 -0.56 -6.52
CA SER A 204 -28.78 0.84 -6.13
C SER A 204 -27.52 1.21 -5.37
N SER A 205 -26.85 2.28 -5.80
CA SER A 205 -25.65 2.83 -5.13
C SER A 205 -25.96 3.97 -4.13
N MET A 206 -27.23 4.37 -4.01
CA MET A 206 -27.59 5.58 -3.26
C MET A 206 -27.42 5.45 -1.75
N CYS A 207 -27.80 4.32 -1.17
CA CYS A 207 -27.70 4.07 0.27
C CYS A 207 -27.41 2.60 0.52
N SER A 208 -26.48 2.31 1.44
CA SER A 208 -26.11 0.95 1.81
C SER A 208 -27.28 0.11 2.31
N VAL A 209 -28.24 0.72 3.04
CA VAL A 209 -29.44 0.03 3.57
C VAL A 209 -30.37 -0.42 2.43
N PHE A 210 -30.59 0.43 1.44
CA PHE A 210 -31.42 0.05 0.28
C PHE A 210 -30.73 -0.99 -0.60
N ALA A 211 -29.42 -0.84 -0.82
CA ALA A 211 -28.65 -1.83 -1.55
C ALA A 211 -28.65 -3.21 -0.86
N GLU A 212 -28.55 -3.26 0.48
CA GLU A 212 -28.67 -4.51 1.25
C GLU A 212 -30.04 -5.17 1.06
N SER A 213 -31.14 -4.38 1.10
CA SER A 213 -32.50 -4.89 0.86
C SER A 213 -32.66 -5.42 -0.56
N GLU A 214 -32.04 -4.78 -1.57
CA GLU A 214 -32.02 -5.27 -2.95
C GLU A 214 -31.27 -6.60 -3.04
N VAL A 215 -30.08 -6.73 -2.40
CA VAL A 215 -29.30 -7.96 -2.36
C VAL A 215 -30.11 -9.10 -1.72
N ILE A 216 -30.77 -8.87 -0.59
CA ILE A 216 -31.64 -9.86 0.06
C ILE A 216 -32.77 -10.32 -0.90
N SER A 217 -33.37 -9.37 -1.63
CA SER A 217 -34.41 -9.69 -2.62
C SER A 217 -33.88 -10.54 -3.78
N LEU A 218 -32.65 -10.28 -4.24
CA LEU A 218 -32.00 -11.05 -5.31
C LEU A 218 -31.67 -12.47 -4.84
N ILE A 219 -31.21 -12.63 -3.60
CA ILE A 219 -30.99 -13.94 -2.97
C ILE A 219 -32.31 -14.73 -2.91
N ALA A 220 -33.41 -14.09 -2.48
CA ALA A 220 -34.73 -14.73 -2.42
C ALA A 220 -35.26 -15.14 -3.83
N GLN A 221 -34.79 -14.48 -4.89
CA GLN A 221 -35.09 -14.82 -6.29
C GLN A 221 -34.15 -15.91 -6.85
N ASN A 222 -33.28 -16.50 -6.02
CA ASN A 222 -32.26 -17.48 -6.41
C ASN A 222 -31.32 -16.97 -7.53
N LYS A 223 -30.97 -15.69 -7.51
CA LYS A 223 -29.91 -15.18 -8.39
C LYS A 223 -28.54 -15.70 -7.95
N GLU A 224 -27.65 -15.95 -8.91
CA GLU A 224 -26.32 -16.45 -8.63
C GLU A 224 -25.51 -15.43 -7.79
N THR A 225 -24.81 -15.93 -6.76
CA THR A 225 -23.99 -15.09 -5.87
C THR A 225 -22.92 -14.31 -6.62
N SER A 226 -22.36 -14.89 -7.70
CA SER A 226 -21.38 -14.21 -8.58
C SER A 226 -21.97 -12.99 -9.27
N ASP A 227 -23.22 -13.09 -9.76
CA ASP A 227 -23.89 -11.99 -10.47
C ASP A 227 -24.28 -10.86 -9.51
N ILE A 228 -24.74 -11.23 -8.29
CA ILE A 228 -25.01 -10.25 -7.23
C ILE A 228 -23.70 -9.55 -6.81
N ALA A 229 -22.60 -10.30 -6.62
CA ALA A 229 -21.28 -9.74 -6.27
C ALA A 229 -20.78 -8.78 -7.35
N HIS A 230 -21.00 -9.09 -8.63
CA HIS A 230 -20.68 -8.18 -9.73
C HIS A 230 -21.48 -6.89 -9.67
N GLY A 231 -22.81 -6.99 -9.44
CA GLY A 231 -23.68 -5.82 -9.26
C GLY A 231 -23.24 -4.92 -8.09
N ILE A 232 -22.79 -5.52 -6.97
CA ILE A 232 -22.23 -4.78 -5.83
C ILE A 232 -20.97 -4.00 -6.27
N HIS A 233 -20.09 -4.62 -7.04
CA HIS A 233 -18.87 -3.96 -7.54
C HIS A 233 -19.20 -2.86 -8.56
N MET A 234 -20.20 -3.05 -9.41
CA MET A 234 -20.71 -2.00 -10.30
C MET A 234 -21.21 -0.78 -9.51
N ALA A 235 -21.93 -0.99 -8.42
CA ALA A 235 -22.43 0.09 -7.57
C ALA A 235 -21.29 0.90 -6.92
N ILE A 236 -20.25 0.22 -6.41
CA ILE A 236 -19.03 0.89 -5.89
C ILE A 236 -18.31 1.66 -6.99
N ALA A 237 -18.11 1.04 -8.16
CA ALA A 237 -17.41 1.67 -9.26
C ALA A 237 -18.15 2.92 -9.76
N ALA A 238 -19.48 2.88 -9.88
CA ALA A 238 -20.28 4.04 -10.24
C ALA A 238 -20.09 5.21 -9.27
N LYS A 239 -20.03 4.92 -7.95
CA LYS A 239 -19.77 5.91 -6.90
C LYS A 239 -18.36 6.49 -7.00
N ALA A 240 -17.36 5.63 -7.17
CA ALA A 240 -15.95 6.01 -7.32
C ALA A 240 -15.72 6.89 -8.56
N ILE A 241 -16.26 6.50 -9.72
CA ILE A 241 -16.19 7.30 -10.95
C ILE A 241 -16.86 8.66 -10.78
N SER A 242 -18.03 8.69 -10.10
CA SER A 242 -18.70 9.96 -9.80
C SER A 242 -17.84 10.88 -8.94
N LEU A 243 -17.08 10.30 -7.99
CA LEU A 243 -16.15 11.05 -7.16
C LEU A 243 -14.97 11.56 -7.99
N MET A 244 -14.34 10.70 -8.79
CA MET A 244 -13.20 11.06 -9.65
C MET A 244 -13.57 12.16 -10.67
N ARG A 245 -14.78 12.14 -11.22
CA ARG A 245 -15.25 13.18 -12.17
C ARG A 245 -15.26 14.58 -11.57
N ARG A 246 -15.38 14.69 -10.26
CA ARG A 246 -15.43 16.00 -9.57
C ARG A 246 -14.07 16.68 -9.50
N VAL A 247 -12.98 15.93 -9.54
CA VAL A 247 -11.59 16.45 -9.57
C VAL A 247 -10.99 16.46 -10.98
N GLY A 248 -11.74 15.95 -11.99
CA GLY A 248 -11.26 15.75 -13.36
C GLY A 248 -10.72 14.34 -13.58
N LEU A 249 -11.13 13.74 -14.69
CA LEU A 249 -10.64 12.42 -15.12
C LEU A 249 -9.44 12.61 -16.06
N GLU A 250 -8.26 12.70 -15.51
CA GLU A 250 -7.03 12.72 -16.30
C GLU A 250 -6.37 11.33 -16.27
N PRO A 251 -6.04 10.73 -17.44
CA PRO A 251 -5.36 9.43 -17.53
C PRO A 251 -4.03 9.42 -16.77
N GLY A 252 -3.67 8.23 -16.29
CA GLY A 252 -2.67 8.01 -15.27
C GLY A 252 -3.38 7.75 -13.94
N TYR A 253 -4.26 6.74 -13.95
CA TYR A 253 -5.07 6.38 -12.78
C TYR A 253 -4.32 5.45 -11.85
N MET A 254 -4.41 5.71 -10.54
CA MET A 254 -3.92 4.84 -9.49
C MET A 254 -5.04 4.57 -8.49
N MET A 255 -5.14 3.32 -8.02
CA MET A 255 -6.00 2.98 -6.91
C MET A 255 -5.18 2.61 -5.68
N THR A 256 -5.55 3.16 -4.51
CA THR A 256 -4.94 2.92 -3.20
C THR A 256 -5.99 2.51 -2.16
N GLY A 257 -5.54 2.17 -0.96
CA GLY A 257 -6.40 1.70 0.11
C GLY A 257 -6.71 0.21 0.04
N GLY A 258 -7.38 -0.30 1.07
CA GLY A 258 -7.64 -1.75 1.22
C GLY A 258 -8.51 -2.34 0.11
N VAL A 259 -9.42 -1.56 -0.47
CA VAL A 259 -10.31 -2.01 -1.56
C VAL A 259 -9.56 -2.23 -2.88
N ALA A 260 -8.38 -1.64 -3.06
CA ALA A 260 -7.54 -1.90 -4.22
C ALA A 260 -7.04 -3.37 -4.32
N LYS A 261 -7.17 -4.13 -3.25
CA LYS A 261 -6.89 -5.58 -3.23
C LYS A 261 -8.04 -6.43 -3.79
N ASN A 262 -9.22 -5.85 -4.02
CA ASN A 262 -10.37 -6.56 -4.56
C ASN A 262 -10.33 -6.57 -6.10
N PRO A 263 -10.03 -7.72 -6.75
CA PRO A 263 -9.86 -7.78 -8.19
C PRO A 263 -11.14 -7.50 -8.97
N GLY A 264 -12.30 -7.75 -8.38
CA GLY A 264 -13.60 -7.47 -9.02
C GLY A 264 -13.88 -5.98 -9.10
N VAL A 265 -13.59 -5.21 -8.03
CA VAL A 265 -13.72 -3.74 -8.04
C VAL A 265 -12.75 -3.12 -9.04
N VAL A 266 -11.48 -3.57 -9.02
CA VAL A 266 -10.45 -3.09 -9.96
C VAL A 266 -10.89 -3.31 -11.39
N LYS A 267 -11.33 -4.54 -11.72
CA LYS A 267 -11.78 -4.91 -13.07
C LYS A 267 -12.92 -4.03 -13.57
N VAL A 268 -13.96 -3.83 -12.75
CA VAL A 268 -15.11 -3.00 -13.11
C VAL A 268 -14.72 -1.54 -13.30
N LEU A 269 -13.82 -1.02 -12.46
CA LEU A 269 -13.32 0.35 -12.60
C LEU A 269 -12.54 0.54 -13.91
N GLU A 270 -11.64 -0.39 -14.24
CA GLU A 270 -10.88 -0.34 -15.50
C GLU A 270 -11.79 -0.38 -16.74
N GLU A 271 -12.84 -1.19 -16.70
CA GLU A 271 -13.84 -1.27 -17.78
C GLU A 271 -14.60 0.05 -17.94
N GLN A 272 -15.02 0.68 -16.84
CA GLN A 272 -15.73 1.95 -16.87
C GLN A 272 -14.82 3.14 -17.23
N LEU A 273 -13.57 3.14 -16.79
CA LEU A 273 -12.56 4.15 -17.13
C LEU A 273 -12.04 3.95 -18.57
N LYS A 274 -12.18 2.75 -19.13
CA LYS A 274 -11.55 2.32 -20.39
C LYS A 274 -10.03 2.51 -20.39
N ALA A 275 -9.43 2.35 -19.22
CA ALA A 275 -8.00 2.54 -18.97
C ALA A 275 -7.56 1.68 -17.79
N PRO A 276 -6.29 1.24 -17.76
CA PRO A 276 -5.75 0.48 -16.64
C PRO A 276 -5.61 1.32 -15.38
N LEU A 277 -5.76 0.68 -14.23
CA LEU A 277 -5.43 1.22 -12.93
C LEU A 277 -4.03 0.75 -12.49
N TYR A 278 -3.17 1.68 -12.11
CA TYR A 278 -1.94 1.31 -11.43
C TYR A 278 -2.25 0.92 -9.98
N ILE A 279 -1.90 -0.30 -9.61
CA ILE A 279 -2.00 -0.81 -8.24
C ILE A 279 -0.58 -1.16 -7.79
N SER A 280 -0.12 -0.55 -6.70
CA SER A 280 1.17 -0.92 -6.11
C SER A 280 1.10 -2.30 -5.46
N GLY A 281 2.25 -2.93 -5.20
CA GLY A 281 2.31 -4.22 -4.51
C GLY A 281 1.64 -4.20 -3.13
N GLU A 282 1.69 -3.05 -2.45
CA GLU A 282 1.04 -2.81 -1.16
C GLU A 282 0.23 -1.50 -1.23
N PRO A 283 -1.01 -1.52 -1.75
CA PRO A 283 -1.77 -0.29 -2.00
C PRO A 283 -2.22 0.43 -0.72
N GLU A 284 -2.19 -0.23 0.42
CA GLU A 284 -2.58 0.34 1.72
C GLU A 284 -1.50 1.26 2.32
N ILE A 285 -0.22 1.05 1.96
CA ILE A 285 0.88 1.82 2.58
C ILE A 285 1.20 3.13 1.87
N VAL A 286 0.52 3.48 0.79
CA VAL A 286 0.86 4.65 -0.05
C VAL A 286 0.81 5.96 0.74
N GLY A 287 -0.16 6.11 1.65
CA GLY A 287 -0.24 7.25 2.57
C GLY A 287 0.96 7.30 3.53
N ALA A 288 1.31 6.17 4.15
CA ALA A 288 2.47 6.06 5.04
C ALA A 288 3.79 6.29 4.29
N LEU A 289 3.91 5.80 3.06
CA LEU A 289 5.06 6.06 2.18
C LEU A 289 5.23 7.56 1.91
N GLY A 290 4.15 8.25 1.57
CA GLY A 290 4.18 9.69 1.38
C GLY A 290 4.58 10.46 2.63
N ALA A 291 4.11 10.04 3.81
CA ALA A 291 4.51 10.61 5.09
C ALA A 291 6.02 10.41 5.35
N ALA A 292 6.55 9.20 5.09
CA ALA A 292 7.99 8.93 5.22
C ALA A 292 8.82 9.78 4.23
N LEU A 293 8.36 9.97 2.99
CA LEU A 293 9.02 10.83 2.01
C LEU A 293 9.06 12.30 2.47
N TYR A 294 7.99 12.81 3.08
CA TYR A 294 8.02 14.14 3.71
C TYR A 294 9.01 14.20 4.85
N GLY A 295 9.10 13.15 5.67
CA GLY A 295 10.09 13.04 6.73
C GLY A 295 11.53 13.13 6.20
N LEU A 296 11.86 12.42 5.12
CA LEU A 296 13.17 12.49 4.48
C LEU A 296 13.49 13.88 3.96
N GLU A 297 12.54 14.58 3.33
CA GLU A 297 12.74 15.96 2.84
C GLU A 297 12.97 17.00 3.95
N ARG A 298 12.65 16.67 5.21
CA ARG A 298 12.89 17.53 6.37
C ARG A 298 14.26 17.31 7.01
N VAL A 299 14.91 16.19 6.74
CA VAL A 299 16.18 15.80 7.40
C VAL A 299 17.37 15.73 6.44
N LEU A 300 17.13 15.68 5.14
CA LEU A 300 18.15 15.75 4.09
C LEU A 300 18.18 17.13 3.45
#